data_021926b71ec3a0cbf8fe7e1cc587825f
#
_entry.id   021926b71ec3a0cbf8fe7e1cc587825f
#
_cell.length_a   1.000
_cell.length_b   1.000
_cell.length_c   1.000
_cell.angle_alpha   90.00
_cell.angle_beta   90.00
_cell.angle_gamma   90.00
#
_symmetry.space_group_name_H-M   'P 1'
#
loop_
_entity.id
_entity.type
_entity.pdbx_description
1 polymer ?
#
loop_
_entity_poly.entity_id
_entity_poly.type
_entity_poly.pdbx_seq_one_letter_code
_entity_poly.pdbx_strand_id
1 'polypeptide(L)'
;MFLNRFARFYGIPVIDVGLAMQRRDDQSFDLFARVSTLVVGHACLLCGGFIDPRRAREETLRRTDPNAYQKLKEEAYVLGEGDPSPAVVTFTTEAASMAVNEWLTGITGFAGPSGMLPTRIRRFHARDERVLGLPPKPDCPCCENPSTLGRGDVTPFIDMVS
;
A
#
# COMPACT_ATOMS: atom_id res chain seq x y z
N MET A 1 -7.27 2.02 0.14
CA MET A 1 -8.26 0.91 0.29
C MET A 1 -8.89 0.51 -1.04
N PHE A 2 -9.45 1.45 -1.82
CA PHE A 2 -10.12 1.19 -3.10
C PHE A 2 -9.23 0.41 -4.09
N LEU A 3 -8.06 0.93 -4.46
CA LEU A 3 -7.16 0.27 -5.42
C LEU A 3 -6.72 -1.14 -4.99
N ASN A 4 -6.56 -1.35 -3.68
CA ASN A 4 -6.23 -2.66 -3.12
C ASN A 4 -7.32 -3.72 -3.39
N ARG A 5 -8.59 -3.32 -3.31
CA ARG A 5 -9.74 -4.18 -3.65
C ARG A 5 -9.93 -4.31 -5.17
N PHE A 6 -9.80 -3.19 -5.89
CA PHE A 6 -9.91 -3.13 -7.34
C PHE A 6 -8.93 -4.10 -8.02
N ALA A 7 -7.65 -4.06 -7.60
CA ALA A 7 -6.63 -4.98 -8.11
C ALA A 7 -7.06 -6.45 -8.02
N ARG A 8 -7.59 -6.84 -6.87
CA ARG A 8 -8.04 -8.22 -6.61
C ARG A 8 -9.29 -8.58 -7.39
N PHE A 9 -10.23 -7.64 -7.49
CA PHE A 9 -11.51 -7.86 -8.16
C PHE A 9 -11.33 -8.10 -9.67
N TYR A 10 -10.46 -7.34 -10.30
CA TYR A 10 -10.19 -7.48 -11.74
C TYR A 10 -8.98 -8.37 -12.06
N GLY A 11 -8.26 -8.87 -11.06
CA GLY A 11 -7.02 -9.62 -11.27
C GLY A 11 -5.90 -8.79 -11.92
N ILE A 12 -5.97 -7.46 -11.78
CA ILE A 12 -5.00 -6.54 -12.38
C ILE A 12 -3.82 -6.36 -11.41
N PRO A 13 -2.57 -6.60 -11.83
CA PRO A 13 -1.41 -6.28 -11.02
C PRO A 13 -1.35 -4.78 -10.72
N VAL A 14 -1.17 -4.44 -9.46
CA VAL A 14 -0.93 -3.06 -9.01
C VAL A 14 0.38 -3.02 -8.26
N ILE A 15 1.20 -2.03 -8.56
CA ILE A 15 2.47 -1.77 -7.87
C ILE A 15 2.29 -0.50 -7.04
N ASP A 16 2.32 -0.66 -5.73
CA ASP A 16 2.19 0.43 -4.77
C ASP A 16 3.58 0.89 -4.32
N VAL A 17 3.78 2.20 -4.33
CA VAL A 17 5.04 2.84 -3.93
C VAL A 17 4.77 3.78 -2.78
N GLY A 18 5.55 3.65 -1.72
CA GLY A 18 5.49 4.55 -0.56
C GLY A 18 6.87 4.96 -0.11
N LEU A 19 6.99 6.21 0.31
CA LEU A 19 8.15 6.72 1.04
C LEU A 19 7.74 7.04 2.46
N ALA A 20 8.61 6.73 3.41
CA ALA A 20 8.41 7.12 4.79
C ALA A 20 9.74 7.62 5.38
N MET A 21 9.62 8.66 6.19
CA MET A 21 10.71 9.20 6.98
C MET A 21 10.26 9.22 8.44
N GLN A 22 11.08 8.64 9.31
CA GLN A 22 10.84 8.62 10.74
C GLN A 22 12.03 9.25 11.44
N ARG A 23 11.79 10.25 12.27
CA ARG A 23 12.82 10.83 13.14
C ARG A 23 13.05 9.93 14.32
N ARG A 24 14.32 9.68 14.65
CA ARG A 24 14.74 8.96 15.84
C ARG A 24 14.99 9.91 17.02
N ASP A 25 15.09 9.35 18.21
CA ASP A 25 15.37 10.12 19.42
C ASP A 25 16.74 10.81 19.38
N ASP A 26 17.73 10.23 18.71
CA ASP A 26 19.06 10.81 18.45
C ASP A 26 19.10 11.88 17.37
N GLN A 27 17.92 12.33 16.90
CA GLN A 27 17.72 13.28 15.81
C GLN A 27 18.14 12.80 14.41
N SER A 28 18.61 11.58 14.26
CA SER A 28 18.81 10.95 12.96
C SER A 28 17.47 10.58 12.31
N PHE A 29 17.50 10.21 11.03
CA PHE A 29 16.30 9.83 10.30
C PHE A 29 16.40 8.42 9.78
N ASP A 30 15.35 7.65 9.98
CA ASP A 30 15.07 6.46 9.21
C ASP A 30 14.33 6.87 7.95
N LEU A 31 14.94 6.63 6.80
CA LEU A 31 14.35 6.92 5.51
C LEU A 31 14.28 5.63 4.70
N PHE A 32 13.08 5.30 4.25
CA PHE A 32 12.86 4.09 3.47
C PHE A 32 11.82 4.27 2.39
N ALA A 33 12.02 3.54 1.28
CA ALA A 33 11.02 3.34 0.26
C ALA A 33 10.45 1.93 0.36
N ARG A 34 9.18 1.79 0.05
CA ARG A 34 8.50 0.51 -0.08
C ARG A 34 7.93 0.40 -1.49
N VAL A 35 8.16 -0.75 -2.12
CA VAL A 35 7.49 -1.16 -3.35
C VAL A 35 6.77 -2.46 -3.08
N SER A 36 5.45 -2.48 -3.22
CA SER A 36 4.61 -3.66 -2.98
C SER A 36 3.86 -4.05 -4.25
N THR A 37 3.95 -5.32 -4.65
CA THR A 37 3.24 -5.86 -5.80
C THR A 37 1.95 -6.54 -5.33
N LEU A 38 0.82 -6.01 -5.75
CA LEU A 38 -0.51 -6.51 -5.42
C LEU A 38 -0.97 -7.45 -6.54
N VAL A 39 -0.50 -8.68 -6.49
CA VAL A 39 -0.91 -9.76 -7.39
C VAL A 39 -1.61 -10.86 -6.60
N VAL A 40 -2.34 -11.72 -7.29
CA VAL A 40 -2.96 -12.91 -6.66
C VAL A 40 -1.86 -13.79 -6.04
N GLY A 41 -2.09 -14.23 -4.81
CA GLY A 41 -1.10 -15.01 -4.03
C GLY A 41 -0.19 -14.17 -3.13
N HIS A 42 -0.01 -12.88 -3.38
CA HIS A 42 0.73 -11.99 -2.48
C HIS A 42 -0.17 -11.37 -1.42
N ALA A 43 0.39 -11.02 -0.27
CA ALA A 43 -0.30 -10.22 0.74
C ALA A 43 -0.71 -8.86 0.16
N CYS A 44 -1.88 -8.38 0.51
CA CYS A 44 -2.30 -7.03 0.15
C CYS A 44 -1.77 -5.98 1.16
N LEU A 45 -1.94 -4.70 0.86
CA LEU A 45 -1.49 -3.61 1.73
C LEU A 45 -2.13 -3.65 3.13
N LEU A 46 -3.36 -4.18 3.23
CA LEU A 46 -4.01 -4.38 4.53
C LEU A 46 -3.35 -5.52 5.32
N CYS A 47 -3.03 -6.65 4.67
CA CYS A 47 -2.29 -7.76 5.28
C CYS A 47 -0.90 -7.34 5.74
N GLY A 48 -0.22 -6.52 4.96
CA GLY A 48 1.09 -5.96 5.29
C GLY A 48 1.08 -4.90 6.40
N GLY A 49 -0.12 -4.47 6.85
CA GLY A 49 -0.23 -3.39 7.85
C GLY A 49 0.10 -2.01 7.30
N PHE A 50 0.17 -1.85 5.97
CA PHE A 50 0.48 -0.57 5.32
C PHE A 50 -0.74 0.34 5.16
N ILE A 51 -1.94 -0.22 5.32
CA ILE A 51 -3.19 0.51 5.41
C ILE A 51 -3.74 0.36 6.81
N ASP A 52 -3.94 1.48 7.50
CA ASP A 52 -4.70 1.55 8.74
C ASP A 52 -6.18 1.81 8.41
N PRO A 53 -7.10 0.86 8.70
CA PRO A 53 -8.52 1.03 8.43
C PRO A 53 -9.16 2.21 9.16
N ARG A 54 -8.62 2.60 10.31
CA ARG A 54 -9.11 3.76 11.08
C ARG A 54 -8.79 5.04 10.33
N ARG A 55 -7.51 5.24 9.97
CA ARG A 55 -7.09 6.40 9.15
C ARG A 55 -7.83 6.47 7.83
N ALA A 56 -8.01 5.35 7.14
CA ALA A 56 -8.75 5.31 5.89
C ALA A 56 -10.22 5.77 6.05
N ARG A 57 -10.86 5.44 7.17
CA ARG A 57 -12.21 5.94 7.52
C ARG A 57 -12.21 7.43 7.84
N GLU A 58 -11.25 7.89 8.63
CA GLU A 58 -11.08 9.30 8.98
C GLU A 58 -10.88 10.18 7.75
N GLU A 59 -10.00 9.76 6.82
CA GLU A 59 -9.77 10.45 5.54
C GLU A 59 -11.04 10.47 4.67
N THR A 60 -11.79 9.37 4.65
CA THR A 60 -13.06 9.31 3.94
C THR A 60 -14.07 10.28 4.55
N LEU A 61 -14.22 10.25 5.87
CA LEU A 61 -15.14 11.15 6.59
C LEU A 61 -14.76 12.62 6.41
N ARG A 62 -13.46 12.94 6.50
CA ARG A 62 -12.98 14.31 6.23
C ARG A 62 -13.40 14.81 4.85
N ARG A 63 -13.45 13.94 3.86
CA ARG A 63 -13.82 14.29 2.48
C ARG A 63 -15.33 14.36 2.28
N THR A 64 -16.09 13.43 2.88
CA THR A 64 -17.55 13.30 2.66
C THR A 64 -18.38 14.12 3.63
N ASP A 65 -17.93 14.26 4.87
CA ASP A 65 -18.59 15.05 5.92
C ASP A 65 -17.55 15.74 6.82
N PRO A 66 -17.04 16.92 6.41
CA PRO A 66 -16.06 17.68 7.18
C PRO A 66 -16.54 18.07 8.58
N ASN A 67 -17.85 18.28 8.75
CA ASN A 67 -18.41 18.68 10.05
C ASN A 67 -18.41 17.52 11.05
N ALA A 68 -18.78 16.32 10.60
CA ALA A 68 -18.68 15.11 11.42
C ALA A 68 -17.22 14.79 11.75
N TYR A 69 -16.29 14.96 10.80
CA TYR A 69 -14.86 14.80 11.04
C TYR A 69 -14.34 15.76 12.12
N GLN A 70 -14.75 17.05 12.06
CA GLN A 70 -14.32 18.04 13.05
C GLN A 70 -14.82 17.70 14.47
N LYS A 71 -16.06 17.24 14.62
CA LYS A 71 -16.58 16.75 15.90
C LYS A 71 -15.77 15.59 16.46
N LEU A 72 -15.45 14.60 15.63
CA LEU A 72 -14.59 13.46 16.03
C LEU A 72 -13.18 13.91 16.43
N LYS A 73 -12.64 14.93 15.78
CA LYS A 73 -11.34 15.52 16.13
C LYS A 73 -11.38 16.20 17.51
N GLU A 74 -12.43 16.95 17.79
CA GLU A 74 -12.66 17.61 19.09
C GLU A 74 -12.84 16.60 20.23
N GLU A 75 -13.45 15.46 19.94
CA GLU A 75 -13.64 14.33 20.87
C GLU A 75 -12.37 13.47 21.03
N ALA A 76 -11.23 13.86 20.42
CA ALA A 76 -9.93 13.15 20.43
C ALA A 76 -9.95 11.72 19.85
N TYR A 77 -10.95 11.40 19.02
CA TYR A 77 -11.02 10.10 18.34
C TYR A 77 -10.22 10.04 17.02
N VAL A 78 -9.62 11.15 16.58
CA VAL A 78 -8.83 11.24 15.34
C VAL A 78 -7.34 11.18 15.68
N LEU A 79 -6.65 10.26 15.02
CA LEU A 79 -5.19 10.15 15.09
C LEU A 79 -4.56 11.28 14.25
N GLY A 80 -4.35 12.44 14.82
CA GLY A 80 -3.65 13.61 14.31
C GLY A 80 -3.32 13.71 12.80
N GLU A 81 -3.14 14.90 12.29
CA GLU A 81 -2.65 15.13 10.93
C GLU A 81 -1.20 14.60 10.83
N GLY A 82 -0.95 13.73 9.85
CA GLY A 82 0.41 13.22 9.63
C GLY A 82 1.38 14.37 9.33
N ASP A 83 2.57 14.30 9.90
CA ASP A 83 3.65 15.24 9.58
C ASP A 83 3.90 15.24 8.07
N PRO A 84 3.97 16.41 7.41
CA PRO A 84 4.34 16.48 6.01
C PRO A 84 5.78 15.97 5.85
N SER A 85 5.92 14.77 5.29
CA SER A 85 7.25 14.23 4.98
C SER A 85 7.77 14.87 3.70
N PRO A 86 8.88 15.63 3.74
CA PRO A 86 9.44 16.23 2.55
C PRO A 86 9.89 15.13 1.56
N ALA A 87 9.37 15.19 0.35
CA ALA A 87 9.80 14.29 -0.71
C ALA A 87 11.12 14.81 -1.31
N VAL A 88 12.20 14.06 -1.13
CA VAL A 88 13.50 14.32 -1.75
C VAL A 88 13.54 13.61 -3.10
N VAL A 89 13.79 14.35 -4.18
CA VAL A 89 13.71 13.84 -5.56
C VAL A 89 14.55 12.59 -5.81
N THR A 90 15.73 12.48 -5.21
CA THR A 90 16.61 11.32 -5.39
C THR A 90 15.99 10.04 -4.84
N PHE A 91 15.34 10.10 -3.68
CA PHE A 91 14.70 8.94 -3.06
C PHE A 91 13.40 8.56 -3.77
N THR A 92 12.63 9.56 -4.20
CA THR A 92 11.40 9.30 -4.97
C THR A 92 11.72 8.68 -6.33
N THR A 93 12.77 9.14 -7.00
CA THR A 93 13.22 8.60 -8.28
C THR A 93 13.72 7.16 -8.15
N GLU A 94 14.52 6.85 -7.12
CA GLU A 94 14.97 5.48 -6.86
C GLU A 94 13.77 4.55 -6.58
N ALA A 95 12.84 4.98 -5.74
CA ALA A 95 11.62 4.22 -5.46
C ALA A 95 10.76 3.99 -6.71
N ALA A 96 10.59 5.00 -7.55
CA ALA A 96 9.87 4.89 -8.82
C ALA A 96 10.57 3.92 -9.78
N SER A 97 11.89 3.97 -9.88
CA SER A 97 12.67 3.05 -10.70
C SER A 97 12.53 1.60 -10.21
N MET A 98 12.54 1.37 -8.89
CA MET A 98 12.27 0.06 -8.32
C MET A 98 10.89 -0.48 -8.73
N ALA A 99 9.86 0.37 -8.70
CA ALA A 99 8.51 -0.03 -9.10
C ALA A 99 8.42 -0.39 -10.60
N VAL A 100 9.07 0.41 -11.46
CA VAL A 100 9.14 0.11 -12.89
C VAL A 100 9.87 -1.22 -13.15
N ASN A 101 10.94 -1.49 -12.40
CA ASN A 101 11.65 -2.77 -12.50
C ASN A 101 10.77 -3.96 -12.12
N GLU A 102 9.92 -3.84 -11.08
CA GLU A 102 8.95 -4.90 -10.75
C GLU A 102 7.92 -5.10 -11.89
N TRP A 103 7.43 -4.01 -12.46
CA TRP A 103 6.53 -4.09 -13.61
C TRP A 103 7.18 -4.75 -14.82
N LEU A 104 8.41 -4.35 -15.16
CA LEU A 104 9.18 -4.99 -16.24
C LEU A 104 9.44 -6.46 -15.94
N THR A 105 9.74 -6.82 -14.69
CA THR A 105 9.89 -8.23 -14.29
C THR A 105 8.62 -9.02 -14.57
N GLY A 106 7.46 -8.46 -14.23
CA GLY A 106 6.16 -9.11 -14.46
C GLY A 106 5.85 -9.34 -15.94
N ILE A 107 6.29 -8.45 -16.84
CA ILE A 107 6.03 -8.55 -18.28
C ILE A 107 7.07 -9.42 -19.00
N THR A 108 8.34 -9.24 -18.66
CA THR A 108 9.45 -9.82 -19.44
C THR A 108 10.07 -11.04 -18.78
N GLY A 109 9.86 -11.24 -17.49
CA GLY A 109 10.51 -12.30 -16.72
C GLY A 109 12.03 -12.13 -16.56
N PHE A 110 12.58 -10.94 -16.85
CA PHE A 110 14.04 -10.75 -16.90
C PHE A 110 14.74 -11.04 -15.57
N ALA A 111 14.05 -10.87 -14.44
CA ALA A 111 14.60 -11.14 -13.11
C ALA A 111 14.58 -12.64 -12.73
N GLY A 112 14.17 -13.51 -13.66
CA GLY A 112 14.19 -14.96 -13.49
C GLY A 112 12.93 -15.55 -12.87
N PRO A 113 12.97 -16.82 -12.41
CA PRO A 113 11.78 -17.58 -12.02
C PRO A 113 11.06 -17.08 -10.78
N SER A 114 11.70 -16.25 -9.97
CA SER A 114 11.06 -15.67 -8.79
C SER A 114 9.96 -14.67 -9.13
N GLY A 115 9.92 -14.18 -10.36
CA GLY A 115 8.93 -13.20 -10.80
C GLY A 115 8.98 -11.89 -9.99
N MET A 116 7.85 -11.19 -9.91
CA MET A 116 7.71 -9.99 -9.11
C MET A 116 7.80 -10.30 -7.61
N LEU A 117 8.58 -9.51 -6.88
CA LEU A 117 8.72 -9.67 -5.43
C LEU A 117 7.53 -9.09 -4.68
N PRO A 118 7.05 -9.73 -3.57
CA PRO A 118 5.84 -9.30 -2.87
C PRO A 118 5.93 -7.88 -2.31
N THR A 119 6.96 -7.61 -1.53
CA THR A 119 7.24 -6.28 -0.97
C THR A 119 8.73 -6.10 -0.79
N ARG A 120 9.25 -5.02 -1.32
CA ARG A 120 10.64 -4.58 -1.18
C ARG A 120 10.68 -3.35 -0.31
N ILE A 121 11.59 -3.35 0.68
CA ILE A 121 11.87 -2.21 1.55
C ILE A 121 13.30 -1.76 1.31
N ARG A 122 13.48 -0.65 0.62
CA ARG A 122 14.77 0.02 0.47
C ARG A 122 15.00 0.93 1.68
N ARG A 123 16.05 0.67 2.46
CA ARG A 123 16.43 1.49 3.62
C ARG A 123 17.62 2.37 3.22
N PHE A 124 17.35 3.65 2.96
CA PHE A 124 18.38 4.58 2.49
C PHE A 124 19.44 4.87 3.55
N HIS A 125 19.01 5.03 4.80
CA HIS A 125 19.93 5.25 5.94
C HIS A 125 20.86 4.06 6.19
N ALA A 126 20.39 2.84 5.99
CA ALA A 126 21.17 1.61 6.18
C ALA A 126 21.87 1.12 4.89
N ARG A 127 21.56 1.74 3.74
CA ARG A 127 22.10 1.39 2.40
C ARG A 127 21.85 -0.06 1.99
N ASP A 128 20.73 -0.64 2.45
CA ASP A 128 20.35 -2.02 2.14
C ASP A 128 18.92 -2.13 1.64
N GLU A 129 18.56 -3.33 1.24
CA GLU A 129 17.21 -3.67 0.81
C GLU A 129 16.76 -4.97 1.49
N ARG A 130 15.47 -5.04 1.82
CA ARG A 130 14.84 -6.25 2.37
C ARG A 130 13.61 -6.62 1.55
N VAL A 131 13.43 -7.91 1.38
CA VAL A 131 12.21 -8.47 0.78
C VAL A 131 11.35 -9.05 1.89
N LEU A 132 10.08 -8.66 1.92
CA LEU A 132 9.08 -9.17 2.86
C LEU A 132 8.13 -10.09 2.10
N GLY A 133 8.23 -11.38 2.32
CA GLY A 133 7.36 -12.41 1.77
C GLY A 133 6.22 -12.77 2.74
N LEU A 134 5.38 -11.81 3.10
CA LEU A 134 4.24 -12.08 3.98
C LEU A 134 3.15 -12.85 3.21
N PRO A 135 2.60 -13.94 3.78
CA PRO A 135 1.43 -14.57 3.21
C PRO A 135 0.18 -13.69 3.42
N PRO A 136 -0.87 -13.86 2.61
CA PRO A 136 -2.18 -13.30 2.92
C PRO A 136 -2.63 -13.70 4.32
N LYS A 137 -3.22 -12.76 5.07
CA LYS A 137 -3.78 -13.08 6.38
C LYS A 137 -5.08 -13.88 6.21
N PRO A 138 -5.31 -14.90 7.04
CA PRO A 138 -6.61 -15.56 7.11
C PRO A 138 -7.73 -14.54 7.32
N ASP A 139 -8.87 -14.75 6.69
CA ASP A 139 -10.05 -13.88 6.78
C ASP A 139 -9.82 -12.42 6.31
N CYS A 140 -8.78 -12.17 5.54
CA CYS A 140 -8.56 -10.85 4.97
C CYS A 140 -9.69 -10.49 3.99
N PRO A 141 -10.42 -9.38 4.19
CA PRO A 141 -11.54 -9.02 3.33
C PRO A 141 -11.12 -8.66 1.90
N CYS A 142 -9.82 -8.51 1.64
CA CYS A 142 -9.29 -8.22 0.32
C CYS A 142 -8.63 -9.41 -0.38
N CYS A 143 -7.95 -10.30 0.37
CA CYS A 143 -7.16 -11.39 -0.21
C CYS A 143 -7.89 -12.71 -0.23
N GLU A 144 -8.63 -13.01 0.82
CA GLU A 144 -9.21 -14.34 1.09
C GLU A 144 -10.73 -14.37 0.86
N ASN A 145 -11.32 -13.31 0.36
CA ASN A 145 -12.75 -13.29 0.07
C ASN A 145 -13.01 -13.78 -1.38
N PRO A 146 -13.50 -15.02 -1.56
CA PRO A 146 -13.76 -15.58 -2.89
C PRO A 146 -14.79 -14.78 -3.69
N SER A 147 -15.70 -14.05 -3.00
CA SER A 147 -16.73 -13.25 -3.64
C SER A 147 -16.19 -11.99 -4.30
N THR A 148 -14.95 -11.60 -4.00
CA THR A 148 -14.32 -10.37 -4.52
C THR A 148 -13.11 -10.67 -5.41
N LEU A 149 -12.61 -11.88 -5.44
CA LEU A 149 -11.41 -12.24 -6.19
C LEU A 149 -11.77 -12.65 -7.63
N GLY A 150 -11.20 -11.93 -8.61
CA GLY A 150 -11.36 -12.27 -10.03
C GLY A 150 -12.80 -12.22 -10.54
N ARG A 151 -13.60 -11.28 -10.07
CA ARG A 151 -15.05 -11.17 -10.40
C ARG A 151 -15.37 -10.10 -11.42
N GLY A 152 -14.37 -9.43 -11.96
CA GLY A 152 -14.56 -8.27 -12.83
C GLY A 152 -15.19 -8.56 -14.19
N ASP A 153 -15.23 -9.82 -14.62
CA ASP A 153 -15.91 -10.29 -15.82
C ASP A 153 -17.38 -10.70 -15.56
N VAL A 154 -17.77 -10.86 -14.31
CA VAL A 154 -19.11 -11.34 -13.92
C VAL A 154 -19.94 -10.22 -13.29
N THR A 155 -19.33 -9.36 -12.48
CA THR A 155 -20.04 -8.33 -11.72
C THR A 155 -19.29 -7.00 -11.77
N PRO A 156 -19.96 -5.87 -12.06
CA PRO A 156 -19.32 -4.55 -12.02
C PRO A 156 -18.82 -4.21 -10.62
N PHE A 157 -17.60 -3.69 -10.52
CA PHE A 157 -17.00 -3.34 -9.23
C PHE A 157 -17.73 -2.19 -8.52
N ILE A 158 -18.28 -1.25 -9.30
CA ILE A 158 -18.97 -0.07 -8.78
C ILE A 158 -20.22 -0.47 -7.97
N ASP A 159 -20.90 -1.53 -8.36
CA ASP A 159 -22.11 -2.02 -7.68
C ASP A 159 -21.80 -2.68 -6.33
N MET A 160 -20.51 -2.90 -6.03
CA MET A 160 -20.05 -3.49 -4.77
C MET A 160 -19.59 -2.45 -3.74
N VAL A 161 -19.70 -1.18 -4.05
CA VAL A 161 -19.24 -0.05 -3.20
C VAL A 161 -20.42 0.67 -2.53
N SER A 162 -21.65 0.20 -2.75
CA SER A 162 -22.87 0.73 -2.11
C SER A 162 -23.03 0.22 -0.66
#